data_4450f168e27024f4994c94ed550c069f
#
_entry.id   4450f168e27024f4994c94ed550c069f
#
_cell.length_a   1.000
_cell.length_b   1.000
_cell.length_c   1.000
_cell.angle_alpha   90.00
_cell.angle_beta   90.00
_cell.angle_gamma   90.00
#
_symmetry.space_group_name_H-M   'P 1'
#
loop_
_entity.id
_entity.type
_entity.pdbx_description
1 polymer ?
#
loop_
_entity_poly.entity_id
_entity_poly.type
_entity_poly.pdbx_seq_one_letter_code
_entity_poly.pdbx_strand_id
1 'polypeptide(L)'
;MPVRASILTNSCPIKLLPAALALIALPALAFAETLKINGSTTVNLPVAEAAEILRAEQKLDIQVDTQGGSAGGISMLGDGLVQVGMASKPVSDDDRAKYPAVKFHEIHIGEDAVALIVSKDVWDGGVHALTKQQARDIYESKITNWKDVGGKDQRIAFFNKEPGRGTWEVFAHWLYGSPKAAPQVSFPEVGGNEETRNKVGSTKGALSQLSSSWADGKKVFALALKLDDGSAVEPTEANIASHKYPLSRPLFVLTNGEPAGAAKTLVDFLLGGRGQELVKKHGYLRLKDLVK
;
A
#
# COMPACT_ATOMS: atom_id res chain seq x y z
N MET A 1 -17.43 -36.45 103.12
CA MET A 1 -16.57 -35.25 103.05
C MET A 1 -15.79 -35.31 101.74
N PRO A 2 -16.05 -34.46 100.77
CA PRO A 2 -15.32 -34.51 99.46
C PRO A 2 -14.12 -33.56 99.46
N VAL A 3 -13.01 -34.04 98.97
CA VAL A 3 -11.78 -33.33 98.76
C VAL A 3 -11.87 -32.54 97.42
N ARG A 4 -11.66 -31.22 97.45
CA ARG A 4 -11.54 -30.35 96.33
C ARG A 4 -10.15 -30.43 95.74
N ALA A 5 -10.03 -30.80 94.46
CA ALA A 5 -8.82 -30.65 93.64
C ALA A 5 -8.85 -29.31 92.86
N SER A 6 -7.85 -28.45 93.12
CA SER A 6 -7.65 -27.18 92.38
C SER A 6 -6.80 -27.43 91.18
N ILE A 7 -7.31 -27.10 90.00
CA ILE A 7 -6.59 -27.13 88.75
C ILE A 7 -6.05 -25.73 88.49
N LEU A 8 -4.72 -25.59 88.50
CA LEU A 8 -4.03 -24.38 88.08
C LEU A 8 -3.87 -24.40 86.52
N THR A 9 -4.53 -23.50 85.87
CA THR A 9 -4.40 -23.28 84.46
C THR A 9 -3.30 -22.22 84.18
N ASN A 10 -2.16 -22.67 83.68
CA ASN A 10 -1.11 -21.79 83.16
C ASN A 10 -1.47 -21.39 81.73
N SER A 11 -1.89 -20.16 81.57
CA SER A 11 -2.09 -19.57 80.25
C SER A 11 -0.82 -18.85 79.79
N CYS A 12 -0.15 -19.42 78.81
CA CYS A 12 0.97 -18.81 78.15
C CYS A 12 0.45 -17.90 77.00
N PRO A 13 0.81 -16.61 76.92
CA PRO A 13 0.37 -15.73 75.80
C PRO A 13 1.21 -15.98 74.53
N ILE A 14 0.58 -16.53 73.52
CA ILE A 14 1.17 -16.63 72.21
C ILE A 14 1.19 -15.23 71.56
N LYS A 15 2.39 -14.64 71.43
CA LYS A 15 2.59 -13.39 70.70
C LYS A 15 2.51 -13.70 69.15
N LEU A 16 1.40 -13.35 68.52
CA LEU A 16 1.24 -13.31 67.11
C LEU A 16 2.10 -12.17 66.54
N LEU A 17 3.19 -12.51 65.82
CA LEU A 17 3.92 -11.58 64.95
C LEU A 17 3.04 -11.33 63.69
N PRO A 18 2.85 -10.07 63.27
CA PRO A 18 2.23 -9.80 61.98
C PRO A 18 3.19 -10.19 60.85
N ALA A 19 2.85 -11.22 60.06
CA ALA A 19 3.53 -11.53 58.82
C ALA A 19 3.21 -10.43 57.81
N ALA A 20 4.16 -9.54 57.57
CA ALA A 20 4.09 -8.58 56.50
C ALA A 20 4.18 -9.34 55.15
N LEU A 21 3.03 -9.49 54.47
CA LEU A 21 2.93 -10.04 53.14
C LEU A 21 3.56 -9.02 52.14
N ALA A 22 4.82 -9.17 51.80
CA ALA A 22 5.46 -8.39 50.75
C ALA A 22 4.84 -8.80 49.40
N LEU A 23 3.96 -7.95 48.90
CA LEU A 23 3.42 -8.08 47.51
C LEU A 23 4.57 -7.84 46.53
N ILE A 24 5.19 -8.91 46.02
CA ILE A 24 6.16 -8.83 44.96
C ILE A 24 5.35 -8.48 43.70
N ALA A 25 5.38 -7.20 43.29
CA ALA A 25 4.88 -6.76 42.00
C ALA A 25 5.82 -7.34 40.95
N LEU A 26 5.44 -8.48 40.34
CA LEU A 26 6.05 -8.97 39.12
C LEU A 26 5.85 -7.91 38.05
N PRO A 27 6.93 -7.43 37.37
CA PRO A 27 6.75 -6.58 36.21
C PRO A 27 5.94 -7.38 35.19
N ALA A 28 4.75 -6.89 34.82
CA ALA A 28 4.02 -7.40 33.70
C ALA A 28 4.93 -7.21 32.49
N LEU A 29 5.45 -8.30 31.95
CA LEU A 29 6.06 -8.30 30.62
C LEU A 29 4.95 -7.89 29.65
N ALA A 30 4.86 -6.59 29.38
CA ALA A 30 4.05 -6.09 28.28
C ALA A 30 4.68 -6.67 27.00
N PHE A 31 4.13 -7.76 26.49
CA PHE A 31 4.41 -8.19 25.12
C PHE A 31 4.08 -7.00 24.23
N ALA A 32 5.07 -6.46 23.54
CA ALA A 32 4.83 -5.41 22.57
C ALA A 32 3.83 -5.98 21.55
N GLU A 33 2.68 -5.31 21.41
CA GLU A 33 1.66 -5.73 20.44
C GLU A 33 2.25 -5.65 19.04
N THR A 34 2.09 -6.74 18.26
CA THR A 34 2.55 -6.80 16.87
C THR A 34 1.81 -5.76 16.05
N LEU A 35 2.54 -4.84 15.43
CA LEU A 35 1.99 -3.89 14.46
C LEU A 35 1.70 -4.62 13.15
N LYS A 36 0.43 -4.81 12.82
CA LYS A 36 -0.01 -5.43 11.58
C LYS A 36 -0.32 -4.38 10.52
N ILE A 37 0.21 -4.58 9.33
CA ILE A 37 0.09 -3.67 8.18
C ILE A 37 -0.37 -4.48 6.97
N ASN A 38 -1.32 -3.95 6.20
CA ASN A 38 -1.73 -4.59 4.94
C ASN A 38 -2.06 -3.56 3.87
N GLY A 39 -1.94 -3.93 2.58
CA GLY A 39 -2.49 -3.13 1.50
C GLY A 39 -1.68 -3.04 0.21
N SER A 40 -1.51 -1.83 -0.30
CA SER A 40 -0.93 -1.54 -1.60
C SER A 40 0.48 -2.10 -1.80
N THR A 41 0.68 -2.91 -2.85
CA THR A 41 2.02 -3.39 -3.25
C THR A 41 2.96 -2.27 -3.70
N THR A 42 2.43 -1.10 -4.06
CA THR A 42 3.22 0.08 -4.37
C THR A 42 3.78 0.71 -3.09
N VAL A 43 2.91 0.95 -2.11
CA VAL A 43 3.31 1.54 -0.82
C VAL A 43 4.18 0.58 0.01
N ASN A 44 4.03 -0.72 -0.22
CA ASN A 44 4.76 -1.76 0.51
C ASN A 44 6.28 -1.60 0.44
N LEU A 45 6.85 -1.17 -0.68
CA LEU A 45 8.30 -1.14 -0.83
C LEU A 45 9.00 -0.28 0.24
N PRO A 46 8.70 1.02 0.39
CA PRO A 46 9.28 1.83 1.45
C PRO A 46 8.82 1.41 2.85
N VAL A 47 7.58 0.92 3.01
CA VAL A 47 7.04 0.51 4.32
C VAL A 47 7.69 -0.77 4.82
N ALA A 48 7.88 -1.78 3.98
CA ALA A 48 8.54 -3.02 4.37
C ALA A 48 10.00 -2.79 4.76
N GLU A 49 10.73 -1.96 4.01
CA GLU A 49 12.11 -1.62 4.36
C GLU A 49 12.19 -0.80 5.66
N ALA A 50 11.26 0.14 5.87
CA ALA A 50 11.14 0.86 7.13
C ALA A 50 10.85 -0.09 8.30
N ALA A 51 9.97 -1.08 8.11
CA ALA A 51 9.67 -2.09 9.11
C ALA A 51 10.90 -2.94 9.47
N GLU A 52 11.72 -3.35 8.48
CA GLU A 52 12.99 -4.06 8.74
C GLU A 52 13.94 -3.22 9.61
N ILE A 53 14.11 -1.94 9.26
CA ILE A 53 14.96 -1.02 10.01
C ILE A 53 14.46 -0.88 11.46
N LEU A 54 13.15 -0.66 11.65
CA LEU A 54 12.56 -0.47 12.98
C LEU A 54 12.60 -1.75 13.82
N ARG A 55 12.45 -2.94 13.21
CA ARG A 55 12.67 -4.22 13.89
C ARG A 55 14.11 -4.34 14.39
N ALA A 56 15.07 -3.98 13.56
CA ALA A 56 16.50 -4.08 13.92
C ALA A 56 16.90 -3.08 15.01
N GLU A 57 16.50 -1.81 14.87
CA GLU A 57 16.95 -0.70 15.72
C GLU A 57 16.13 -0.56 17.01
N GLN A 58 14.80 -0.75 16.94
CA GLN A 58 13.88 -0.48 18.05
C GLN A 58 13.18 -1.73 18.59
N LYS A 59 13.48 -2.92 18.03
CA LYS A 59 12.86 -4.20 18.45
C LYS A 59 11.33 -4.21 18.33
N LEU A 60 10.78 -3.40 17.42
CA LEU A 60 9.35 -3.42 17.15
C LEU A 60 8.98 -4.71 16.41
N ASP A 61 7.91 -5.36 16.85
CA ASP A 61 7.31 -6.46 16.09
C ASP A 61 6.34 -5.89 15.05
N ILE A 62 6.71 -5.97 13.75
CA ILE A 62 5.95 -5.40 12.65
C ILE A 62 5.74 -6.48 11.60
N GLN A 63 4.50 -6.74 11.22
CA GLN A 63 4.12 -7.65 10.14
C GLN A 63 3.51 -6.86 8.99
N VAL A 64 4.03 -7.06 7.77
CA VAL A 64 3.57 -6.36 6.57
C VAL A 64 3.07 -7.37 5.56
N ASP A 65 1.86 -7.15 5.06
CA ASP A 65 1.22 -7.96 4.01
C ASP A 65 0.64 -7.05 2.91
N THR A 66 0.31 -7.63 1.77
CA THR A 66 -0.22 -6.90 0.60
C THR A 66 -1.49 -7.53 0.02
N GLN A 67 -2.19 -8.31 0.81
CA GLN A 67 -3.39 -9.02 0.38
C GLN A 67 -4.50 -8.03 -0.02
N GLY A 68 -5.07 -8.20 -1.20
CA GLY A 68 -6.16 -7.36 -1.71
C GLY A 68 -5.76 -5.95 -2.13
N GLY A 69 -4.44 -5.61 -2.11
CA GLY A 69 -3.96 -4.29 -2.53
C GLY A 69 -4.56 -3.13 -1.71
N SER A 70 -4.80 -1.97 -2.34
CA SER A 70 -5.32 -0.79 -1.64
C SER A 70 -6.67 -1.04 -0.99
N ALA A 71 -7.60 -1.75 -1.66
CA ALA A 71 -8.89 -2.08 -1.07
C ALA A 71 -8.74 -3.03 0.13
N GLY A 72 -7.81 -4.00 0.05
CA GLY A 72 -7.47 -4.88 1.18
C GLY A 72 -6.95 -4.10 2.38
N GLY A 73 -6.05 -3.12 2.16
CA GLY A 73 -5.55 -2.24 3.22
C GLY A 73 -6.66 -1.42 3.88
N ILE A 74 -7.55 -0.82 3.10
CA ILE A 74 -8.68 -0.05 3.58
C ILE A 74 -9.66 -0.94 4.35
N SER A 75 -10.03 -2.11 3.79
CA SER A 75 -11.01 -2.99 4.43
C SER A 75 -10.48 -3.61 5.72
N MET A 76 -9.25 -4.12 5.75
CA MET A 76 -8.67 -4.72 6.95
C MET A 76 -8.45 -3.70 8.07
N LEU A 77 -8.12 -2.44 7.73
CA LEU A 77 -8.11 -1.34 8.71
C LEU A 77 -9.54 -1.04 9.20
N GLY A 78 -10.50 -1.00 8.28
CA GLY A 78 -11.92 -0.79 8.59
C GLY A 78 -12.50 -1.85 9.53
N ASP A 79 -12.12 -3.10 9.32
CA ASP A 79 -12.53 -4.25 10.13
C ASP A 79 -11.71 -4.41 11.42
N GLY A 80 -10.72 -3.53 11.66
CA GLY A 80 -9.84 -3.58 12.86
C GLY A 80 -8.85 -4.76 12.88
N LEU A 81 -8.62 -5.41 11.73
CA LEU A 81 -7.70 -6.54 11.60
C LEU A 81 -6.24 -6.13 11.50
N VAL A 82 -5.98 -4.87 11.09
CA VAL A 82 -4.67 -4.24 11.06
C VAL A 82 -4.73 -2.86 11.68
N GLN A 83 -3.61 -2.38 12.22
CA GLN A 83 -3.48 -1.03 12.77
C GLN A 83 -3.09 -0.01 11.70
N VAL A 84 -2.50 -0.48 10.59
CA VAL A 84 -2.06 0.37 9.50
C VAL A 84 -2.50 -0.21 8.15
N GLY A 85 -3.19 0.60 7.36
CA GLY A 85 -3.50 0.31 5.97
C GLY A 85 -2.48 0.96 5.03
N MET A 86 -2.27 0.38 3.84
CA MET A 86 -1.48 0.98 2.76
C MET A 86 -2.38 1.19 1.55
N ALA A 87 -2.44 2.41 1.01
CA ALA A 87 -3.22 2.72 -0.18
C ALA A 87 -2.45 3.61 -1.16
N SER A 88 -2.55 3.31 -2.45
CA SER A 88 -2.07 4.14 -3.55
C SER A 88 -3.23 4.79 -4.32
N LYS A 89 -4.20 5.22 -3.55
CA LYS A 89 -5.40 5.97 -3.92
C LYS A 89 -5.99 6.58 -2.64
N PRO A 90 -6.79 7.65 -2.73
CA PRO A 90 -7.58 8.15 -1.59
C PRO A 90 -8.61 7.11 -1.10
N VAL A 91 -8.99 7.22 0.16
CA VAL A 91 -10.15 6.50 0.72
C VAL A 91 -11.42 7.14 0.17
N SER A 92 -12.24 6.38 -0.55
CA SER A 92 -13.45 6.87 -1.18
C SER A 92 -14.58 7.14 -0.17
N ASP A 93 -15.58 7.94 -0.56
CA ASP A 93 -16.78 8.14 0.26
C ASP A 93 -17.53 6.83 0.51
N ASP A 94 -17.56 5.91 -0.46
CA ASP A 94 -18.12 4.57 -0.28
C ASP A 94 -17.38 3.77 0.79
N ASP A 95 -16.03 3.83 0.79
CA ASP A 95 -15.21 3.18 1.81
C ASP A 95 -15.50 3.77 3.19
N ARG A 96 -15.60 5.09 3.30
CA ARG A 96 -15.96 5.78 4.55
C ARG A 96 -17.38 5.45 5.00
N ALA A 97 -18.34 5.37 4.09
CA ALA A 97 -19.74 5.00 4.39
C ALA A 97 -19.85 3.56 4.86
N LYS A 98 -19.01 2.65 4.33
CA LYS A 98 -18.96 1.25 4.76
C LYS A 98 -18.42 1.09 6.18
N TYR A 99 -17.52 1.98 6.62
CA TYR A 99 -16.87 1.92 7.92
C TYR A 99 -17.09 3.20 8.74
N PRO A 100 -18.34 3.53 9.12
CA PRO A 100 -18.68 4.84 9.73
C PRO A 100 -18.03 5.10 11.10
N ALA A 101 -17.61 4.04 11.81
CA ALA A 101 -16.90 4.14 13.08
C ALA A 101 -15.40 4.40 12.93
N VAL A 102 -14.85 4.27 11.71
CA VAL A 102 -13.42 4.44 11.44
C VAL A 102 -13.15 5.85 10.96
N LYS A 103 -12.28 6.54 11.66
CA LYS A 103 -11.78 7.87 11.26
C LYS A 103 -10.53 7.69 10.40
N PHE A 104 -10.71 7.32 9.12
CA PHE A 104 -9.58 7.15 8.21
C PHE A 104 -8.71 8.41 8.16
N HIS A 105 -7.51 8.30 8.72
CA HIS A 105 -6.47 9.33 8.66
C HIS A 105 -5.51 8.93 7.55
N GLU A 106 -5.50 9.71 6.46
CA GLU A 106 -4.67 9.49 5.27
C GLU A 106 -3.37 10.25 5.41
N ILE A 107 -2.28 9.53 5.68
CA ILE A 107 -0.95 10.11 5.86
C ILE A 107 -0.20 9.98 4.56
N HIS A 108 -0.02 11.09 3.86
CA HIS A 108 0.68 11.18 2.59
C HIS A 108 2.19 10.99 2.80
N ILE A 109 2.78 9.97 2.17
CA ILE A 109 4.21 9.64 2.32
C ILE A 109 5.03 9.88 1.06
N GLY A 110 4.42 10.11 -0.09
CA GLY A 110 5.07 10.36 -1.37
C GLY A 110 4.13 10.21 -2.55
N GLU A 111 4.62 10.45 -3.76
CA GLU A 111 3.86 10.37 -5.00
C GLU A 111 4.43 9.31 -5.94
N ASP A 112 3.52 8.71 -6.73
CA ASP A 112 3.80 7.75 -7.80
C ASP A 112 2.95 8.12 -9.03
N ALA A 113 3.12 7.39 -10.11
CA ALA A 113 2.22 7.45 -11.24
C ALA A 113 1.85 6.05 -11.74
N VAL A 114 0.65 5.91 -12.25
CA VAL A 114 0.26 4.73 -13.03
C VAL A 114 0.69 4.92 -14.47
N ALA A 115 1.49 4.01 -15.01
CA ALA A 115 1.87 3.99 -16.40
C ALA A 115 1.22 2.82 -17.15
N LEU A 116 0.94 3.02 -18.43
CA LEU A 116 0.73 1.92 -19.34
C LEU A 116 2.09 1.32 -19.69
N ILE A 117 2.30 0.07 -19.36
CA ILE A 117 3.56 -0.64 -19.62
C ILE A 117 3.40 -1.67 -20.72
N VAL A 118 4.42 -1.79 -21.54
CA VAL A 118 4.47 -2.76 -22.63
C VAL A 118 5.69 -3.65 -22.55
N SER A 119 5.60 -4.82 -23.17
CA SER A 119 6.75 -5.71 -23.39
C SER A 119 7.75 -5.11 -24.38
N LYS A 120 8.99 -5.60 -24.30
CA LYS A 120 10.10 -5.10 -25.13
C LYS A 120 9.83 -5.15 -26.64
N ASP A 121 9.19 -6.20 -27.11
CA ASP A 121 8.88 -6.37 -28.54
C ASP A 121 7.86 -5.35 -29.08
N VAL A 122 6.94 -4.87 -28.24
CA VAL A 122 6.00 -3.78 -28.56
C VAL A 122 6.77 -2.45 -28.65
N TRP A 123 7.62 -2.19 -27.64
CA TRP A 123 8.47 -0.99 -27.62
C TRP A 123 9.40 -0.94 -28.86
N ASP A 124 10.13 -2.02 -29.13
CA ASP A 124 10.98 -2.15 -30.31
C ASP A 124 10.17 -2.16 -31.63
N GLY A 125 8.88 -2.40 -31.53
CA GLY A 125 7.91 -2.33 -32.60
C GLY A 125 7.46 -0.92 -32.98
N GLY A 126 7.91 0.10 -32.22
CA GLY A 126 7.64 1.52 -32.51
C GLY A 126 6.48 2.12 -31.70
N VAL A 127 5.85 1.38 -30.78
CA VAL A 127 4.79 1.94 -29.93
C VAL A 127 5.41 2.53 -28.68
N HIS A 128 5.51 3.86 -28.61
CA HIS A 128 6.10 4.60 -27.49
C HIS A 128 5.09 5.49 -26.77
N ALA A 129 3.91 5.69 -27.33
CA ALA A 129 2.88 6.53 -26.74
C ALA A 129 1.48 6.10 -27.19
N LEU A 130 0.48 6.30 -26.32
CA LEU A 130 -0.95 6.14 -26.64
C LEU A 130 -1.71 7.39 -26.25
N THR A 131 -2.78 7.69 -27.01
CA THR A 131 -3.79 8.66 -26.56
C THR A 131 -4.71 8.01 -25.53
N LYS A 132 -5.43 8.81 -24.74
CA LYS A 132 -6.46 8.32 -23.85
C LYS A 132 -7.51 7.49 -24.58
N GLN A 133 -7.92 7.94 -25.78
CA GLN A 133 -8.90 7.22 -26.59
C GLN A 133 -8.37 5.87 -27.08
N GLN A 134 -7.11 5.79 -27.55
CA GLN A 134 -6.49 4.51 -27.92
C GLN A 134 -6.39 3.55 -26.75
N ALA A 135 -5.97 4.03 -25.58
CA ALA A 135 -5.94 3.23 -24.34
C ALA A 135 -7.33 2.70 -23.97
N ARG A 136 -8.37 3.54 -24.12
CA ARG A 136 -9.75 3.15 -23.90
C ARG A 136 -10.23 2.11 -24.90
N ASP A 137 -9.96 2.30 -26.19
CA ASP A 137 -10.38 1.39 -27.25
C ASP A 137 -9.68 0.03 -27.15
N ILE A 138 -8.43 -0.02 -26.70
CA ILE A 138 -7.75 -1.27 -26.33
C ILE A 138 -8.44 -1.92 -25.12
N TYR A 139 -8.74 -1.16 -24.07
CA TYR A 139 -9.38 -1.67 -22.87
C TYR A 139 -10.82 -2.15 -23.12
N GLU A 140 -11.48 -1.62 -24.14
CA GLU A 140 -12.81 -2.05 -24.59
C GLU A 140 -12.73 -3.11 -25.72
N SER A 141 -11.54 -3.62 -26.07
CA SER A 141 -11.28 -4.60 -27.15
C SER A 141 -11.74 -4.13 -28.54
N LYS A 142 -11.85 -2.82 -28.77
CA LYS A 142 -12.10 -2.23 -30.12
C LYS A 142 -10.82 -2.22 -30.95
N ILE A 143 -9.67 -1.99 -30.29
CA ILE A 143 -8.33 -2.14 -30.86
C ILE A 143 -7.70 -3.39 -30.24
N THR A 144 -7.36 -4.37 -31.08
CA THR A 144 -6.80 -5.66 -30.66
C THR A 144 -5.45 -5.98 -31.30
N ASN A 145 -4.94 -5.08 -32.13
CA ASN A 145 -3.68 -5.25 -32.84
C ASN A 145 -2.83 -3.98 -32.72
N TRP A 146 -1.54 -4.14 -32.49
CA TRP A 146 -0.62 -3.03 -32.34
C TRP A 146 -0.45 -2.19 -33.63
N LYS A 147 -0.68 -2.76 -34.81
CA LYS A 147 -0.63 -2.00 -36.08
C LYS A 147 -1.66 -0.86 -36.14
N ASP A 148 -2.79 -1.00 -35.40
CA ASP A 148 -3.87 -0.01 -35.41
C ASP A 148 -3.48 1.27 -34.62
N VAL A 149 -2.36 1.20 -33.89
CA VAL A 149 -1.77 2.32 -33.13
C VAL A 149 -0.33 2.63 -33.57
N GLY A 150 0.09 2.16 -34.75
CA GLY A 150 1.40 2.47 -35.35
C GLY A 150 2.52 1.48 -35.00
N GLY A 151 2.20 0.35 -34.41
CA GLY A 151 3.13 -0.73 -34.15
C GLY A 151 3.19 -1.78 -35.29
N LYS A 152 3.83 -2.90 -35.00
CA LYS A 152 3.87 -4.07 -35.88
C LYS A 152 2.52 -4.78 -35.93
N ASP A 153 2.29 -5.59 -36.98
CA ASP A 153 1.14 -6.49 -37.05
C ASP A 153 1.28 -7.60 -35.99
N GLN A 154 0.75 -7.32 -34.82
CA GLN A 154 0.86 -8.18 -33.64
C GLN A 154 -0.34 -7.97 -32.73
N ARG A 155 -0.93 -9.08 -32.28
CA ARG A 155 -2.08 -9.05 -31.34
C ARG A 155 -1.67 -8.42 -30.00
N ILE A 156 -2.55 -7.59 -29.46
CA ILE A 156 -2.42 -7.04 -28.11
C ILE A 156 -2.80 -8.11 -27.08
N ALA A 157 -1.90 -8.39 -26.14
CA ALA A 157 -2.15 -9.22 -24.97
C ALA A 157 -2.32 -8.32 -23.74
N PHE A 158 -3.55 -7.87 -23.50
CA PHE A 158 -3.84 -7.00 -22.38
C PHE A 158 -4.04 -7.80 -21.08
N PHE A 159 -3.31 -7.44 -20.03
CA PHE A 159 -3.45 -7.94 -18.68
C PHE A 159 -4.02 -6.84 -17.80
N ASN A 160 -5.20 -7.06 -17.23
CA ASN A 160 -5.84 -6.07 -16.37
C ASN A 160 -5.40 -6.24 -14.93
N LYS A 161 -5.23 -5.13 -14.22
CA LYS A 161 -5.09 -5.20 -12.75
C LYS A 161 -6.38 -5.70 -12.12
N GLU A 162 -6.26 -6.54 -11.10
CA GLU A 162 -7.41 -6.96 -10.29
C GLU A 162 -8.21 -5.76 -9.77
N PRO A 163 -9.54 -5.81 -9.79
CA PRO A 163 -10.37 -4.80 -9.12
C PRO A 163 -9.97 -4.62 -7.65
N GLY A 164 -10.04 -3.36 -7.16
CA GLY A 164 -9.61 -3.02 -5.80
C GLY A 164 -8.11 -2.71 -5.66
N ARG A 165 -7.29 -2.98 -6.68
CA ARG A 165 -5.93 -2.43 -6.73
C ARG A 165 -5.99 -0.93 -7.02
N GLY A 166 -5.26 -0.11 -6.26
CA GLY A 166 -5.23 1.33 -6.50
C GLY A 166 -4.82 1.69 -7.93
N THR A 167 -3.94 0.90 -8.56
CA THR A 167 -3.55 1.05 -9.98
C THR A 167 -4.74 0.89 -10.92
N TRP A 168 -5.61 -0.12 -10.68
CA TRP A 168 -6.82 -0.33 -11.47
C TRP A 168 -7.80 0.86 -11.33
N GLU A 169 -8.03 1.32 -10.11
CA GLU A 169 -8.98 2.41 -9.84
C GLU A 169 -8.52 3.75 -10.42
N VAL A 170 -7.22 4.07 -10.31
CA VAL A 170 -6.65 5.29 -10.93
C VAL A 170 -6.77 5.23 -12.46
N PHE A 171 -6.49 4.09 -13.07
CA PHE A 171 -6.62 3.90 -14.51
C PHE A 171 -8.09 3.99 -14.97
N ALA A 172 -9.01 3.32 -14.26
CA ALA A 172 -10.44 3.38 -14.56
C ALA A 172 -11.00 4.80 -14.43
N HIS A 173 -10.60 5.51 -13.37
CA HIS A 173 -10.99 6.91 -13.19
C HIS A 173 -10.48 7.81 -14.34
N TRP A 174 -9.23 7.62 -14.75
CA TRP A 174 -8.69 8.37 -15.88
C TRP A 174 -9.45 8.11 -17.17
N LEU A 175 -9.80 6.85 -17.49
CA LEU A 175 -10.51 6.52 -18.71
C LEU A 175 -11.98 6.97 -18.70
N TYR A 176 -12.67 6.76 -17.60
CA TYR A 176 -14.13 6.84 -17.52
C TYR A 176 -14.66 7.92 -16.57
N GLY A 177 -13.81 8.59 -15.82
CA GLY A 177 -14.23 9.55 -14.78
C GLY A 177 -14.79 8.86 -13.51
N SER A 178 -14.69 7.53 -13.41
CA SER A 178 -15.14 6.75 -12.26
C SER A 178 -14.13 5.67 -11.91
N PRO A 179 -13.72 5.55 -10.62
CA PRO A 179 -12.70 4.59 -10.20
C PRO A 179 -13.17 3.12 -10.21
N LYS A 180 -14.48 2.89 -10.37
CA LYS A 180 -15.08 1.55 -10.41
C LYS A 180 -15.61 1.19 -11.81
N ALA A 181 -15.40 2.04 -12.79
CA ALA A 181 -15.82 1.76 -14.16
C ALA A 181 -14.92 0.69 -14.78
N ALA A 182 -15.54 -0.28 -15.40
CA ALA A 182 -14.87 -1.36 -16.12
C ALA A 182 -15.51 -1.55 -17.48
N PRO A 183 -14.76 -2.03 -18.49
CA PRO A 183 -15.34 -2.41 -19.75
C PRO A 183 -16.20 -3.67 -19.58
N GLN A 184 -17.09 -3.92 -20.54
CA GLN A 184 -17.87 -5.15 -20.58
C GLN A 184 -17.06 -6.39 -21.01
N VAL A 185 -15.78 -6.19 -21.34
CA VAL A 185 -14.87 -7.23 -21.80
C VAL A 185 -14.01 -7.71 -20.63
N SER A 186 -13.86 -9.02 -20.50
CA SER A 186 -12.96 -9.64 -19.53
C SER A 186 -11.56 -9.81 -20.09
N PHE A 187 -10.57 -9.51 -19.25
CA PHE A 187 -9.16 -9.77 -19.55
C PHE A 187 -8.55 -10.69 -18.47
N PRO A 188 -7.46 -11.40 -18.78
CA PRO A 188 -6.66 -12.04 -17.73
C PRO A 188 -6.24 -11.01 -16.67
N GLU A 189 -6.46 -11.33 -15.41
CA GLU A 189 -6.13 -10.46 -14.31
C GLU A 189 -4.72 -10.71 -13.78
N VAL A 190 -4.10 -9.66 -13.25
CA VAL A 190 -2.81 -9.69 -12.58
C VAL A 190 -2.90 -8.91 -11.27
N GLY A 191 -2.30 -9.46 -10.22
CA GLY A 191 -2.38 -8.92 -8.87
C GLY A 191 -1.30 -7.88 -8.55
N GLY A 192 -0.25 -8.28 -7.84
CA GLY A 192 0.82 -7.40 -7.38
C GLY A 192 1.67 -6.79 -8.50
N ASN A 193 2.51 -5.82 -8.14
CA ASN A 193 3.34 -5.13 -9.14
C ASN A 193 4.40 -6.06 -9.74
N GLU A 194 5.02 -6.91 -8.94
CA GLU A 194 6.03 -7.86 -9.41
C GLU A 194 5.45 -8.86 -10.39
N GLU A 195 4.30 -9.45 -10.08
CA GLU A 195 3.57 -10.36 -10.97
C GLU A 195 3.26 -9.69 -12.31
N THR A 196 2.72 -8.47 -12.27
CA THR A 196 2.40 -7.69 -13.47
C THR A 196 3.63 -7.46 -14.33
N ARG A 197 4.74 -6.98 -13.73
CA ARG A 197 5.99 -6.75 -14.44
C ARG A 197 6.50 -8.04 -15.11
N ASN A 198 6.49 -9.14 -14.37
CA ASN A 198 6.98 -10.43 -14.87
C ASN A 198 6.08 -10.95 -16.00
N LYS A 199 4.75 -10.83 -15.87
CA LYS A 199 3.80 -11.27 -16.87
C LYS A 199 3.93 -10.47 -18.16
N VAL A 200 4.00 -9.13 -18.09
CA VAL A 200 4.20 -8.27 -19.25
C VAL A 200 5.57 -8.52 -19.88
N GLY A 201 6.63 -8.59 -19.08
CA GLY A 201 8.00 -8.77 -19.59
C GLY A 201 8.26 -10.13 -20.24
N SER A 202 7.44 -11.15 -19.96
CA SER A 202 7.55 -12.50 -20.53
C SER A 202 6.56 -12.80 -21.67
N THR A 203 5.60 -11.91 -21.92
CA THR A 203 4.54 -12.15 -22.92
C THR A 203 4.70 -11.19 -24.10
N LYS A 204 4.79 -11.73 -25.31
CA LYS A 204 4.84 -10.93 -26.55
C LYS A 204 3.55 -10.16 -26.77
N GLY A 205 3.67 -8.92 -27.22
CA GLY A 205 2.51 -8.04 -27.46
C GLY A 205 1.80 -7.57 -26.19
N ALA A 206 2.42 -7.74 -25.02
CA ALA A 206 1.76 -7.46 -23.75
C ALA A 206 1.61 -5.97 -23.44
N LEU A 207 0.49 -5.65 -22.78
CA LEU A 207 0.14 -4.35 -22.22
C LEU A 207 -0.50 -4.55 -20.84
N SER A 208 -0.19 -3.69 -19.89
CA SER A 208 -0.88 -3.62 -18.60
C SER A 208 -0.74 -2.23 -17.98
N GLN A 209 -1.45 -2.01 -16.86
CA GLN A 209 -1.25 -0.85 -15.97
C GLN A 209 -0.29 -1.21 -14.85
N LEU A 210 0.65 -0.33 -14.52
CA LEU A 210 1.60 -0.55 -13.42
C LEU A 210 2.08 0.78 -12.83
N SER A 211 2.57 0.77 -11.59
CA SER A 211 3.35 1.89 -11.07
C SER A 211 4.55 2.17 -11.98
N SER A 212 4.77 3.44 -12.33
CA SER A 212 5.82 3.85 -13.27
C SER A 212 7.23 3.47 -12.80
N SER A 213 7.46 3.43 -11.49
CA SER A 213 8.73 3.02 -10.88
C SER A 213 9.12 1.56 -11.16
N TRP A 214 8.18 0.73 -11.61
CA TRP A 214 8.42 -0.67 -11.97
C TRP A 214 8.77 -0.88 -13.44
N ALA A 215 8.68 0.16 -14.27
CA ALA A 215 9.13 0.14 -15.65
C ALA A 215 10.66 0.27 -15.69
N ASP A 216 11.36 -0.84 -15.87
CA ASP A 216 12.83 -0.91 -15.77
C ASP A 216 13.57 -0.49 -17.05
N GLY A 217 12.85 -0.19 -18.13
CA GLY A 217 13.43 0.16 -19.42
C GLY A 217 14.25 -0.97 -20.07
N LYS A 218 14.09 -2.20 -19.57
CA LYS A 218 14.81 -3.40 -20.07
C LYS A 218 13.84 -4.51 -20.43
N LYS A 219 12.97 -4.91 -19.49
CA LYS A 219 11.95 -5.95 -19.70
C LYS A 219 10.60 -5.34 -20.01
N VAL A 220 10.26 -4.26 -19.31
CA VAL A 220 9.00 -3.53 -19.48
C VAL A 220 9.27 -2.04 -19.62
N PHE A 221 8.50 -1.40 -20.50
CA PHE A 221 8.66 0.00 -20.88
C PHE A 221 7.38 0.77 -20.61
N ALA A 222 7.51 1.94 -20.01
CA ALA A 222 6.37 2.84 -19.80
C ALA A 222 6.11 3.64 -21.07
N LEU A 223 4.86 3.64 -21.53
CA LEU A 223 4.42 4.47 -22.63
C LEU A 223 4.17 5.91 -22.16
N ALA A 224 4.52 6.88 -23.02
CA ALA A 224 4.05 8.25 -22.88
C ALA A 224 2.53 8.31 -23.14
N LEU A 225 1.89 9.33 -22.57
CA LEU A 225 0.50 9.66 -22.89
C LEU A 225 0.47 10.84 -23.86
N LYS A 226 -0.20 10.66 -25.01
CA LYS A 226 -0.50 11.76 -25.93
C LYS A 226 -1.70 12.53 -25.40
N LEU A 227 -1.50 13.82 -25.11
CA LEU A 227 -2.54 14.74 -24.67
C LEU A 227 -3.34 15.31 -25.84
N ASP A 228 -4.45 15.97 -25.54
CA ASP A 228 -5.36 16.53 -26.56
C ASP A 228 -4.71 17.67 -27.38
N ASP A 229 -3.67 18.32 -26.84
CA ASP A 229 -2.87 19.34 -27.52
C ASP A 229 -1.80 18.73 -28.47
N GLY A 230 -1.73 17.39 -28.55
CA GLY A 230 -0.77 16.64 -29.35
C GLY A 230 0.59 16.42 -28.69
N SER A 231 0.85 16.99 -27.52
CA SER A 231 2.07 16.73 -26.77
C SER A 231 2.09 15.31 -26.21
N ALA A 232 3.30 14.74 -26.05
CA ALA A 232 3.50 13.46 -25.38
C ALA A 232 4.15 13.69 -24.01
N VAL A 233 3.55 13.14 -22.97
CA VAL A 233 4.02 13.29 -21.59
C VAL A 233 4.42 11.93 -21.04
N GLU A 234 5.69 11.79 -20.70
CA GLU A 234 6.24 10.60 -20.05
C GLU A 234 6.05 10.65 -18.52
N PRO A 235 5.99 9.50 -17.83
CA PRO A 235 5.89 9.46 -16.36
C PRO A 235 7.26 9.73 -15.71
N THR A 236 7.89 10.87 -16.03
CA THR A 236 9.14 11.32 -15.41
C THR A 236 8.87 11.97 -14.05
N GLU A 237 9.88 11.97 -13.17
CA GLU A 237 9.77 12.65 -11.87
C GLU A 237 9.26 14.10 -12.01
N ALA A 238 9.79 14.87 -12.99
CA ALA A 238 9.37 16.26 -13.22
C ALA A 238 7.90 16.38 -13.63
N ASN A 239 7.42 15.48 -14.50
CA ASN A 239 6.03 15.49 -14.97
C ASN A 239 5.05 15.00 -13.89
N ILE A 240 5.48 14.08 -13.03
CA ILE A 240 4.70 13.63 -11.88
C ILE A 240 4.63 14.75 -10.83
N ALA A 241 5.78 15.33 -10.46
CA ALA A 241 5.88 16.40 -9.46
C ALA A 241 5.06 17.64 -9.82
N SER A 242 4.97 17.97 -11.11
CA SER A 242 4.19 19.11 -11.63
C SER A 242 2.76 18.76 -12.01
N HIS A 243 2.30 17.52 -11.74
CA HIS A 243 0.99 16.97 -12.14
C HIS A 243 0.68 17.11 -13.64
N LYS A 244 1.70 17.27 -14.48
CA LYS A 244 1.54 17.23 -15.95
C LYS A 244 1.19 15.82 -16.44
N TYR A 245 1.69 14.78 -15.76
CA TYR A 245 1.34 13.41 -16.07
C TYR A 245 -0.04 13.07 -15.46
N PRO A 246 -1.06 12.76 -16.27
CA PRO A 246 -2.46 12.69 -15.79
C PRO A 246 -2.77 11.57 -14.78
N LEU A 247 -1.91 10.57 -14.68
CA LEU A 247 -2.08 9.40 -13.82
C LEU A 247 -1.17 9.46 -12.58
N SER A 248 -0.74 10.66 -12.18
CA SER A 248 -0.06 10.88 -10.90
C SER A 248 -1.00 10.58 -9.73
N ARG A 249 -0.46 10.00 -8.65
CA ARG A 249 -1.25 9.56 -7.50
C ARG A 249 -0.48 9.63 -6.19
N PRO A 250 -1.15 9.96 -5.08
CA PRO A 250 -0.55 9.93 -3.76
C PRO A 250 -0.35 8.49 -3.26
N LEU A 251 0.67 8.31 -2.42
CA LEU A 251 0.92 7.11 -1.64
C LEU A 251 0.58 7.38 -0.18
N PHE A 252 -0.33 6.59 0.39
CA PHE A 252 -0.83 6.77 1.75
C PHE A 252 -0.51 5.59 2.65
N VAL A 253 -0.17 5.92 3.88
CA VAL A 253 -0.32 5.08 5.06
C VAL A 253 -1.60 5.53 5.77
N LEU A 254 -2.46 4.59 6.13
CA LEU A 254 -3.77 4.85 6.72
C LEU A 254 -3.80 4.38 8.17
N THR A 255 -4.40 5.18 9.05
CA THR A 255 -4.69 4.78 10.44
C THR A 255 -6.13 5.10 10.82
N ASN A 256 -6.62 4.52 11.90
CA ASN A 256 -7.90 4.91 12.49
C ASN A 256 -7.66 6.04 13.49
N GLY A 257 -7.89 7.28 13.10
CA GLY A 257 -7.53 8.48 13.84
C GLY A 257 -6.01 8.73 13.84
N GLU A 258 -5.54 9.55 14.77
CA GLU A 258 -4.12 9.85 14.92
C GLU A 258 -3.30 8.59 15.23
N PRO A 259 -2.14 8.39 14.57
CA PRO A 259 -1.30 7.23 14.83
C PRO A 259 -0.74 7.28 16.28
N ALA A 260 -0.72 6.12 16.93
CA ALA A 260 -0.18 5.95 18.28
C ALA A 260 0.76 4.75 18.37
N GLY A 261 1.58 4.68 19.43
CA GLY A 261 2.48 3.55 19.67
C GLY A 261 3.39 3.21 18.50
N ALA A 262 3.47 1.93 18.13
CA ALA A 262 4.30 1.45 17.04
C ALA A 262 3.88 2.01 15.66
N ALA A 263 2.58 2.26 15.45
CA ALA A 263 2.10 2.89 14.22
C ALA A 263 2.61 4.33 14.09
N LYS A 264 2.62 5.09 15.19
CA LYS A 264 3.21 6.45 15.21
C LYS A 264 4.70 6.42 14.90
N THR A 265 5.43 5.49 15.48
CA THR A 265 6.88 5.33 15.22
C THR A 265 7.15 5.05 13.74
N LEU A 266 6.37 4.17 13.10
CA LEU A 266 6.47 3.90 11.67
C LEU A 266 6.17 5.14 10.83
N VAL A 267 5.09 5.86 11.15
CA VAL A 267 4.68 7.07 10.45
C VAL A 267 5.74 8.17 10.57
N ASP A 268 6.22 8.44 11.79
CA ASP A 268 7.27 9.44 12.03
C ASP A 268 8.56 9.08 11.28
N PHE A 269 8.91 7.80 11.22
CA PHE A 269 10.05 7.32 10.44
C PHE A 269 9.84 7.58 8.94
N LEU A 270 8.69 7.20 8.38
CA LEU A 270 8.39 7.37 6.94
C LEU A 270 8.37 8.84 6.52
N LEU A 271 7.86 9.73 7.37
CA LEU A 271 7.84 11.18 7.12
C LEU A 271 9.20 11.85 7.40
N GLY A 272 10.05 11.22 8.19
CA GLY A 272 11.40 11.70 8.49
C GLY A 272 12.36 11.53 7.30
N GLY A 273 13.54 12.18 7.40
CA GLY A 273 14.53 12.18 6.31
C GLY A 273 14.90 10.78 5.81
N ARG A 274 15.13 9.82 6.73
CA ARG A 274 15.48 8.43 6.37
C ARG A 274 14.35 7.75 5.60
N GLY A 275 13.12 7.87 6.06
CA GLY A 275 11.94 7.30 5.39
C GLY A 275 11.72 7.93 4.02
N GLN A 276 11.90 9.24 3.88
CA GLN A 276 11.80 9.92 2.59
C GLN A 276 12.91 9.52 1.61
N GLU A 277 14.10 9.16 2.10
CA GLU A 277 15.14 8.54 1.24
C GLU A 277 14.75 7.12 0.80
N LEU A 278 14.02 6.33 1.61
CA LEU A 278 13.44 5.05 1.15
C LEU A 278 12.40 5.28 0.05
N VAL A 279 11.51 6.26 0.21
CA VAL A 279 10.55 6.63 -0.83
C VAL A 279 11.27 6.90 -2.16
N LYS A 280 12.33 7.71 -2.15
CA LYS A 280 13.13 8.00 -3.35
C LYS A 280 13.87 6.78 -3.88
N LYS A 281 14.47 5.98 -3.01
CA LYS A 281 15.19 4.74 -3.36
C LYS A 281 14.32 3.78 -4.18
N HIS A 282 13.03 3.72 -3.85
CA HIS A 282 12.05 2.88 -4.56
C HIS A 282 11.43 3.54 -5.79
N GLY A 283 11.98 4.69 -6.24
CA GLY A 283 11.58 5.37 -7.47
C GLY A 283 10.30 6.20 -7.34
N TYR A 284 9.92 6.57 -6.11
CA TYR A 284 8.80 7.47 -5.84
C TYR A 284 9.28 8.88 -5.53
N LEU A 285 8.40 9.86 -5.70
CA LEU A 285 8.69 11.25 -5.34
C LEU A 285 8.50 11.46 -3.84
N ARG A 286 9.49 12.12 -3.22
CA ARG A 286 9.37 12.57 -1.84
C ARG A 286 8.43 13.76 -1.74
N LEU A 287 7.86 13.95 -0.55
CA LEU A 287 6.98 15.08 -0.28
C LEU A 287 7.63 16.45 -0.59
N LYS A 288 8.93 16.59 -0.33
CA LYS A 288 9.68 17.83 -0.61
C LYS A 288 9.96 18.07 -2.10
N ASP A 289 9.84 17.04 -2.94
CA ASP A 289 10.10 17.12 -4.38
C ASP A 289 8.82 17.52 -5.16
N LEU A 290 7.66 17.57 -4.49
CA LEU A 290 6.40 17.97 -5.09
C LEU A 290 6.36 19.48 -5.30
N VAL A 291 5.89 19.91 -6.47
CA VAL A 291 5.64 21.33 -6.77
C VAL A 291 4.35 21.73 -6.06
N LYS A 292 4.43 22.78 -5.24
CA LYS A 292 3.26 23.34 -4.51
C LYS A 292 2.40 24.20 -5.43
#